data_74beb05567c3bdfa6d611e76eb339d50
#
_entry.id   74beb05567c3bdfa6d611e76eb339d50
#
_cell.length_a   1.000
_cell.length_b   1.000
_cell.length_c   1.000
_cell.angle_alpha   90.00
_cell.angle_beta   90.00
_cell.angle_gamma   90.00
#
_symmetry.space_group_name_H-M   'P 1'
#
loop_
_entity.id
_entity.type
_entity.pdbx_description
1 polymer ?
#
loop_
_entity_poly.entity_id
_entity_poly.type
_entity_poly.pdbx_seq_one_letter_code
_entity_poly.pdbx_strand_id
1 'polypeptide(L)'
;MKKKAVHKPNMLLRREIVKCSKCGLENGFISFAFEFGGYGYMAGRNEAGTRFCIIELIGNDCYEKFCKLYGEECGDGDIIRMQRMFAIACDPIDEGRVIFAPKPRACSGCGGDVFGPLLRNEPADDVEYFNVSYTKWNSLDTGEKRMLIKEVYNDKKL
;
A
#
# COMPACT_ATOMS: atom_id res chain seq x y z
N MET A 1 -15.83 -7.13 -23.78
CA MET A 1 -14.82 -6.08 -23.50
C MET A 1 -13.51 -6.77 -23.14
N LYS A 2 -12.51 -6.68 -24.00
CA LYS A 2 -11.17 -7.18 -23.66
C LYS A 2 -10.62 -6.31 -22.51
N LYS A 3 -10.42 -6.89 -21.34
CA LYS A 3 -9.66 -6.25 -20.28
C LYS A 3 -8.29 -5.90 -20.85
N LYS A 4 -8.00 -4.62 -21.02
CA LYS A 4 -6.63 -4.17 -21.30
C LYS A 4 -5.78 -4.77 -20.19
N ALA A 5 -4.82 -5.60 -20.55
CA ALA A 5 -3.79 -6.03 -19.63
C ALA A 5 -3.15 -4.74 -19.08
N VAL A 6 -3.37 -4.49 -17.81
CA VAL A 6 -2.68 -3.40 -17.13
C VAL A 6 -1.20 -3.73 -17.28
N HIS A 7 -0.46 -2.95 -18.05
CA HIS A 7 0.98 -3.00 -18.04
C HIS A 7 1.40 -2.69 -16.61
N LYS A 8 1.60 -3.75 -15.82
CA LYS A 8 2.15 -3.61 -14.48
C LYS A 8 3.52 -2.97 -14.66
N PRO A 9 3.74 -1.75 -14.16
CA PRO A 9 5.06 -1.18 -14.27
C PRO A 9 6.00 -2.04 -13.42
N ASN A 10 6.83 -2.84 -14.08
CA ASN A 10 7.84 -3.72 -13.47
C ASN A 10 8.82 -2.96 -12.54
N MET A 11 8.67 -1.66 -12.46
CA MET A 11 9.52 -0.75 -11.67
C MET A 11 9.00 -0.48 -10.25
N LEU A 12 7.74 -0.83 -9.93
CA LEU A 12 7.15 -0.46 -8.64
C LEU A 12 7.50 -1.41 -7.51
N LEU A 13 7.71 -2.69 -7.80
CA LEU A 13 8.09 -3.68 -6.80
C LEU A 13 9.50 -4.17 -7.06
N ARG A 14 10.35 -3.96 -6.07
CA ARG A 14 11.73 -4.39 -6.07
C ARG A 14 12.00 -5.23 -4.85
N ARG A 15 12.92 -6.19 -4.97
CA ARG A 15 13.46 -6.91 -3.83
C ARG A 15 14.81 -6.34 -3.50
N GLU A 16 14.93 -5.74 -2.33
CA GLU A 16 16.17 -5.24 -1.77
C GLU A 16 16.80 -6.30 -0.90
N ILE A 17 18.01 -6.72 -1.25
CA ILE A 17 18.79 -7.67 -0.47
C ILE A 17 19.75 -6.90 0.42
N VAL A 18 19.60 -7.08 1.73
CA VAL A 18 20.38 -6.42 2.76
C VAL A 18 20.88 -7.44 3.78
N LYS A 19 21.96 -7.12 4.45
CA LYS A 19 22.56 -7.99 5.47
C LYS A 19 22.16 -7.49 6.86
N CYS A 20 21.68 -8.39 7.70
CA CYS A 20 21.39 -8.05 9.09
C CYS A 20 22.68 -7.67 9.81
N SER A 21 22.69 -6.50 10.45
CA SER A 21 23.86 -6.01 11.20
C SER A 21 24.13 -6.82 12.46
N LYS A 22 23.14 -7.53 12.99
CA LYS A 22 23.27 -8.33 14.21
C LYS A 22 23.77 -9.74 13.96
N CYS A 23 23.17 -10.48 13.02
CA CYS A 23 23.51 -11.89 12.79
C CYS A 23 24.20 -12.16 11.45
N GLY A 24 24.29 -11.19 10.56
CA GLY A 24 24.94 -11.32 9.27
C GLY A 24 24.12 -12.03 8.19
N LEU A 25 22.89 -12.46 8.48
CA LEU A 25 22.02 -13.10 7.50
C LEU A 25 21.59 -12.13 6.42
N GLU A 26 21.63 -12.56 5.16
CA GLU A 26 21.03 -11.83 4.06
C GLU A 26 19.50 -11.97 4.11
N ASN A 27 18.82 -10.83 3.99
CA ASN A 27 17.36 -10.75 3.93
C ASN A 27 16.91 -10.05 2.65
N GLY A 28 15.84 -10.54 2.05
CA GLY A 28 15.17 -9.91 0.92
C GLY A 28 13.88 -9.23 1.37
N PHE A 29 13.77 -7.92 1.14
CA PHE A 29 12.58 -7.15 1.45
C PHE A 29 11.96 -6.58 0.19
N ILE A 30 10.65 -6.72 0.04
CA ILE A 30 9.92 -6.07 -1.04
C ILE A 30 9.80 -4.59 -0.70
N SER A 31 10.34 -3.76 -1.57
CA SER A 31 10.14 -2.32 -1.55
C SER A 31 9.26 -1.91 -2.70
N PHE A 32 8.44 -0.92 -2.47
CA PHE A 32 7.65 -0.29 -3.50
C PHE A 32 7.77 1.23 -3.36
N ALA A 33 7.91 1.87 -4.50
CA ALA A 33 7.93 3.31 -4.53
C ALA A 33 6.54 3.84 -4.22
N PHE A 34 6.39 4.48 -3.07
CA PHE A 34 5.26 5.35 -2.79
C PHE A 34 5.55 6.69 -3.44
N GLU A 35 5.65 6.72 -4.73
CA GLU A 35 5.89 7.98 -5.39
C GLU A 35 4.58 8.64 -5.75
N PHE A 36 4.29 9.66 -4.96
CA PHE A 36 3.27 10.61 -5.24
C PHE A 36 3.38 11.13 -6.64
N GLY A 37 2.41 10.80 -7.47
CA GLY A 37 2.19 11.49 -8.72
C GLY A 37 3.22 11.26 -9.82
N GLY A 38 4.32 10.55 -9.55
CA GLY A 38 5.34 10.31 -10.57
C GLY A 38 4.82 9.46 -11.73
N TYR A 39 4.07 8.41 -11.43
CA TYR A 39 3.59 7.44 -12.42
C TYR A 39 2.09 7.15 -12.36
N GLY A 40 1.36 7.79 -11.47
CA GLY A 40 -0.08 7.59 -11.32
C GLY A 40 -0.49 6.25 -10.73
N TYR A 41 0.40 5.58 -10.00
CA TYR A 41 0.14 4.28 -9.38
C TYR A 41 0.47 4.32 -7.89
N MET A 42 -0.20 3.45 -7.14
CA MET A 42 0.10 3.21 -5.73
C MET A 42 0.15 1.70 -5.48
N ALA A 43 1.15 1.27 -4.74
CA ALA A 43 1.28 -0.12 -4.34
C ALA A 43 0.80 -0.33 -2.91
N GLY A 44 0.19 -1.47 -2.67
CA GLY A 44 -0.25 -1.91 -1.36
C GLY A 44 0.08 -3.38 -1.13
N ARG A 45 -0.25 -3.87 0.05
CA ARG A 45 0.01 -5.24 0.48
C ARG A 45 -1.09 -5.78 1.38
N ASN A 46 -1.11 -7.10 1.57
CA ASN A 46 -1.84 -7.70 2.68
C ASN A 46 -1.07 -7.48 4.02
N GLU A 47 -1.69 -7.80 5.13
CA GLU A 47 -1.05 -7.60 6.45
C GLU A 47 0.25 -8.40 6.60
N ALA A 48 0.28 -9.62 6.11
CA ALA A 48 1.47 -10.47 6.16
C ALA A 48 2.62 -10.00 5.26
N GLY A 49 2.34 -9.14 4.27
CA GLY A 49 3.35 -8.70 3.29
C GLY A 49 3.75 -9.77 2.30
N THR A 50 2.87 -10.73 2.02
CA THR A 50 3.09 -11.85 1.10
C THR A 50 2.41 -11.67 -0.26
N ARG A 51 1.39 -10.85 -0.31
CA ARG A 51 0.65 -10.50 -1.54
C ARG A 51 0.59 -8.99 -1.69
N PHE A 52 0.62 -8.53 -2.92
CA PHE A 52 0.71 -7.12 -3.26
C PHE A 52 -0.39 -6.70 -4.24
N CYS A 53 -0.70 -5.43 -4.25
CA CYS A 53 -1.55 -4.84 -5.25
C CYS A 53 -0.91 -3.58 -5.81
N ILE A 54 -1.28 -3.26 -7.04
CA ILE A 54 -0.94 -1.98 -7.66
C ILE A 54 -2.25 -1.39 -8.14
N ILE A 55 -2.57 -0.22 -7.69
CA ILE A 55 -3.77 0.50 -8.12
C ILE A 55 -3.37 1.70 -8.99
N GLU A 56 -4.15 1.90 -10.01
CA GLU A 56 -4.07 3.09 -10.85
C GLU A 56 -4.82 4.22 -10.17
N LEU A 57 -4.18 5.38 -10.03
CA LEU A 57 -4.77 6.55 -9.36
C LEU A 57 -5.50 7.46 -10.35
N ILE A 58 -4.92 7.63 -11.54
CA ILE A 58 -5.50 8.48 -12.59
C ILE A 58 -6.71 7.77 -13.18
N GLY A 59 -7.85 8.45 -13.17
CA GLY A 59 -9.12 7.88 -13.63
C GLY A 59 -9.75 6.86 -12.67
N ASN A 60 -9.21 6.70 -11.47
CA ASN A 60 -9.81 5.90 -10.41
C ASN A 60 -10.87 6.72 -9.68
N ASP A 61 -12.12 6.53 -10.04
CA ASP A 61 -13.25 7.29 -9.51
C ASP A 61 -13.38 7.16 -7.98
N CYS A 62 -13.17 5.97 -7.45
CA CYS A 62 -13.22 5.73 -6.01
C CYS A 62 -12.13 6.52 -5.27
N TYR A 63 -10.91 6.50 -5.79
CA TYR A 63 -9.79 7.23 -5.21
C TYR A 63 -10.01 8.75 -5.27
N GLU A 64 -10.45 9.26 -6.42
CA GLU A 64 -10.70 10.69 -6.60
C GLU A 64 -11.78 11.21 -5.64
N LYS A 65 -12.88 10.46 -5.51
CA LYS A 65 -13.96 10.80 -4.55
C LYS A 65 -13.49 10.69 -3.10
N PHE A 66 -12.70 9.69 -2.78
CA PHE A 66 -12.10 9.55 -1.45
C PHE A 66 -11.22 10.76 -1.11
N CYS A 67 -10.34 11.15 -2.00
CA CYS A 67 -9.46 12.31 -1.81
C CYS A 67 -10.25 13.60 -1.55
N LYS A 68 -11.34 13.79 -2.27
CA LYS A 68 -12.23 14.94 -2.06
C LYS A 68 -12.84 14.96 -0.66
N LEU A 69 -13.40 13.83 -0.22
CA LEU A 69 -13.98 13.70 1.11
C LEU A 69 -12.94 13.86 2.21
N TYR A 70 -11.76 13.27 2.02
CA TYR A 70 -10.65 13.43 2.96
C TYR A 70 -10.24 14.90 3.10
N GLY A 71 -10.10 15.60 2.01
CA GLY A 71 -9.78 17.04 2.02
C GLY A 71 -10.82 17.88 2.74
N GLU A 72 -12.10 17.58 2.55
CA GLU A 72 -13.22 18.28 3.21
C GLU A 72 -13.26 17.98 4.72
N GLU A 73 -12.97 16.74 5.14
CA GLU A 73 -13.11 16.33 6.55
C GLU A 73 -11.85 16.53 7.38
N CYS A 74 -10.68 16.38 6.79
CA CYS A 74 -9.40 16.40 7.51
C CYS A 74 -8.57 17.63 7.18
N GLY A 75 -8.47 18.02 5.91
CA GLY A 75 -7.87 19.27 5.47
C GLY A 75 -6.42 19.53 5.89
N ASP A 76 -5.67 18.46 6.23
CA ASP A 76 -4.32 18.58 6.76
C ASP A 76 -3.22 18.70 5.69
N GLY A 77 -3.57 18.48 4.41
CA GLY A 77 -2.61 18.50 3.31
C GLY A 77 -1.59 17.35 3.35
N ASP A 78 -1.74 16.39 4.24
CA ASP A 78 -0.86 15.23 4.37
C ASP A 78 -1.26 14.15 3.34
N ILE A 79 -0.61 14.20 2.18
CA ILE A 79 -0.88 13.30 1.08
C ILE A 79 -0.50 11.85 1.44
N ILE A 80 0.57 11.65 2.19
CA ILE A 80 1.00 10.30 2.62
C ILE A 80 -0.07 9.67 3.51
N ARG A 81 -0.54 10.41 4.48
CA ARG A 81 -1.60 9.96 5.38
C ARG A 81 -2.90 9.67 4.63
N MET A 82 -3.27 10.56 3.73
CA MET A 82 -4.44 10.39 2.86
C MET A 82 -4.36 9.09 2.06
N GLN A 83 -3.22 8.80 1.43
CA GLN A 83 -3.05 7.58 0.66
C GLN A 83 -3.08 6.32 1.53
N ARG A 84 -2.47 6.36 2.70
CA ARG A 84 -2.57 5.25 3.66
C ARG A 84 -4.00 5.01 4.12
N MET A 85 -4.74 6.07 4.37
CA MET A 85 -6.14 6.01 4.76
C MET A 85 -7.05 5.50 3.65
N PHE A 86 -6.68 5.61 2.39
CA PHE A 86 -7.45 5.06 1.29
C PHE A 86 -7.70 3.54 1.43
N ALA A 87 -6.90 2.85 2.21
CA ALA A 87 -7.14 1.45 2.55
C ALA A 87 -8.53 1.18 3.15
N ILE A 88 -9.14 2.14 3.82
CA ILE A 88 -10.51 1.99 4.36
C ILE A 88 -11.57 1.84 3.27
N ALA A 89 -11.31 2.34 2.07
CA ALA A 89 -12.19 2.18 0.92
C ALA A 89 -12.01 0.83 0.21
N CYS A 90 -10.96 0.10 0.51
CA CYS A 90 -10.65 -1.18 -0.11
C CYS A 90 -11.34 -2.32 0.64
N ASP A 91 -11.92 -3.26 -0.09
CA ASP A 91 -12.46 -4.47 0.51
C ASP A 91 -11.34 -5.30 1.15
N PRO A 92 -11.61 -5.97 2.29
CA PRO A 92 -10.65 -6.88 2.90
C PRO A 92 -10.30 -8.05 1.96
N ILE A 93 -9.10 -8.58 2.13
CA ILE A 93 -8.61 -9.76 1.43
C ILE A 93 -8.09 -10.77 2.46
N ASP A 94 -8.26 -12.07 2.21
CA ASP A 94 -7.70 -13.15 3.04
C ASP A 94 -7.86 -12.88 4.57
N GLU A 95 -9.04 -12.47 5.00
CA GLU A 95 -9.41 -12.10 6.37
C GLU A 95 -8.68 -10.86 6.93
N GLY A 96 -7.86 -10.20 6.12
CA GLY A 96 -7.09 -9.02 6.50
C GLY A 96 -7.42 -7.79 5.67
N ARG A 97 -6.88 -6.67 6.08
CA ARG A 97 -7.05 -5.40 5.36
C ARG A 97 -5.92 -5.17 4.35
N VAL A 98 -6.22 -4.39 3.34
CA VAL A 98 -5.20 -3.81 2.45
C VAL A 98 -4.44 -2.73 3.21
N ILE A 99 -3.12 -2.69 3.05
CA ILE A 99 -2.26 -1.70 3.69
C ILE A 99 -1.40 -1.02 2.63
N PHE A 100 -1.48 0.31 2.59
CA PHE A 100 -0.64 1.16 1.72
C PHE A 100 0.53 1.74 2.51
N ALA A 101 1.33 0.85 3.07
CA ALA A 101 2.55 1.20 3.78
C ALA A 101 3.53 0.04 3.67
N PRO A 102 4.85 0.29 3.71
CA PRO A 102 5.82 -0.80 3.73
C PRO A 102 5.67 -1.65 4.99
N LYS A 103 5.92 -2.93 4.86
CA LYS A 103 6.00 -3.80 6.02
C LYS A 103 7.27 -3.45 6.82
N PRO A 104 7.18 -3.35 8.15
CA PRO A 104 8.36 -3.19 8.97
C PRO A 104 9.39 -4.30 8.71
N ARG A 105 10.65 -3.93 8.58
CA ARG A 105 11.73 -4.87 8.30
C ARG A 105 12.18 -5.56 9.59
N ALA A 106 12.24 -6.86 9.55
CA ALA A 106 12.81 -7.69 10.63
C ALA A 106 13.62 -8.84 10.02
N CYS A 107 14.76 -9.13 10.60
CA CYS A 107 15.59 -10.23 10.16
C CYS A 107 14.87 -11.56 10.40
N SER A 108 14.78 -12.40 9.37
CA SER A 108 14.16 -13.72 9.46
C SER A 108 14.90 -14.69 10.37
N GLY A 109 16.18 -14.43 10.66
CA GLY A 109 16.99 -15.25 11.56
C GLY A 109 16.94 -14.83 13.02
N CYS A 110 17.22 -13.55 13.31
CA CYS A 110 17.36 -13.08 14.69
C CYS A 110 16.28 -12.06 15.13
N GLY A 111 15.40 -11.63 14.24
CA GLY A 111 14.37 -10.62 14.51
C GLY A 111 14.90 -9.18 14.61
N GLY A 112 16.19 -8.96 14.39
CA GLY A 112 16.79 -7.63 14.42
C GLY A 112 16.25 -6.73 13.32
N ASP A 113 16.25 -5.44 13.55
CA ASP A 113 15.68 -4.41 12.66
C ASP A 113 16.73 -3.46 12.06
N VAL A 114 18.01 -3.71 12.35
CA VAL A 114 19.13 -2.92 11.82
C VAL A 114 19.84 -3.70 10.71
N PHE A 115 19.96 -3.06 9.55
CA PHE A 115 20.55 -3.66 8.36
C PHE A 115 21.68 -2.80 7.83
N GLY A 116 22.65 -3.46 7.19
CA GLY A 116 23.75 -2.83 6.49
C GLY A 116 23.30 -2.23 5.15
N PRO A 117 24.26 -1.79 4.33
CA PRO A 117 23.96 -1.21 3.03
C PRO A 117 23.31 -2.25 2.09
N LEU A 118 22.63 -1.73 1.08
CA LEU A 118 22.01 -2.53 0.03
C LEU A 118 23.08 -3.34 -0.72
N LEU A 119 22.93 -4.67 -0.73
CA LEU A 119 23.83 -5.57 -1.47
C LEU A 119 23.39 -5.72 -2.93
N ARG A 120 22.10 -5.93 -3.15
CA ARG A 120 21.49 -6.10 -4.47
C ARG A 120 20.08 -5.52 -4.46
N ASN A 121 19.69 -5.03 -5.62
CA ASN A 121 18.32 -4.61 -5.89
C ASN A 121 17.88 -5.29 -7.18
N GLU A 122 16.87 -6.15 -7.09
CA GLU A 122 16.41 -6.97 -8.21
C GLU A 122 14.90 -6.84 -8.41
N PRO A 123 14.38 -7.11 -9.63
CA PRO A 123 12.94 -7.12 -9.87
C PRO A 123 12.26 -8.17 -8.98
N ALA A 124 11.09 -7.83 -8.45
CA ALA A 124 10.26 -8.75 -7.69
C ALA A 124 9.20 -9.40 -8.59
N ASP A 125 9.66 -10.18 -9.58
CA ASP A 125 8.77 -10.78 -10.59
C ASP A 125 7.98 -11.99 -10.08
N ASP A 126 8.38 -12.55 -8.94
CA ASP A 126 7.81 -13.75 -8.31
C ASP A 126 6.71 -13.44 -7.27
N VAL A 127 6.39 -12.17 -7.05
CA VAL A 127 5.37 -11.79 -6.08
C VAL A 127 3.97 -12.07 -6.62
N GLU A 128 3.09 -12.51 -5.73
CA GLU A 128 1.68 -12.71 -6.04
C GLU A 128 0.90 -11.40 -5.89
N TYR A 129 0.05 -11.12 -6.87
CA TYR A 129 -0.80 -9.92 -6.90
C TYR A 129 -2.25 -10.25 -6.63
N PHE A 130 -2.96 -9.35 -5.99
CA PHE A 130 -4.41 -9.40 -5.83
C PHE A 130 -5.07 -8.17 -6.44
N ASN A 131 -6.35 -8.31 -6.78
CA ASN A 131 -7.16 -7.21 -7.28
C ASN A 131 -7.86 -6.51 -6.15
N VAL A 132 -7.81 -5.18 -6.14
CA VAL A 132 -8.52 -4.36 -5.17
C VAL A 132 -9.95 -4.11 -5.67
N SER A 133 -10.90 -4.23 -4.77
CA SER A 133 -12.29 -3.86 -5.00
C SER A 133 -12.78 -2.91 -3.90
N TYR A 134 -13.91 -2.24 -4.14
CA TYR A 134 -14.42 -1.18 -3.27
C TYR A 134 -15.91 -1.40 -2.96
N THR A 135 -16.35 -2.63 -2.93
CA THR A 135 -17.78 -3.00 -2.84
C THR A 135 -18.43 -2.46 -1.57
N LYS A 136 -17.79 -2.63 -0.43
CA LYS A 136 -18.31 -2.14 0.85
C LYS A 136 -18.36 -0.61 0.88
N TRP A 137 -17.30 0.05 0.46
CA TRP A 137 -17.23 1.50 0.40
C TRP A 137 -18.31 2.09 -0.51
N ASN A 138 -18.48 1.51 -1.69
CA ASN A 138 -19.47 1.96 -2.65
C ASN A 138 -20.92 1.77 -2.17
N SER A 139 -21.15 0.88 -1.21
CA SER A 139 -22.47 0.67 -0.58
C SER A 139 -22.81 1.73 0.47
N LEU A 140 -21.83 2.48 0.96
CA LEU A 140 -22.03 3.54 1.95
C LEU A 140 -22.55 4.81 1.29
N ASP A 141 -23.42 5.54 1.99
CA ASP A 141 -23.77 6.92 1.59
C ASP A 141 -22.65 7.90 1.93
N THR A 142 -22.78 9.13 1.46
CA THR A 142 -21.76 10.17 1.69
C THR A 142 -21.55 10.47 3.18
N GLY A 143 -22.63 10.49 3.97
CA GLY A 143 -22.55 10.72 5.41
C GLY A 143 -21.78 9.62 6.14
N GLU A 144 -22.05 8.36 5.81
CA GLU A 144 -21.35 7.19 6.36
C GLU A 144 -19.87 7.20 5.98
N LYS A 145 -19.54 7.54 4.75
CA LYS A 145 -18.15 7.69 4.29
C LYS A 145 -17.39 8.76 5.06
N ARG A 146 -18.01 9.92 5.28
CA ARG A 146 -17.43 11.02 6.06
C ARG A 146 -17.18 10.60 7.51
N MET A 147 -18.14 9.92 8.13
CA MET A 147 -17.99 9.41 9.50
C MET A 147 -16.83 8.42 9.61
N LEU A 148 -16.71 7.50 8.65
CA LEU A 148 -15.65 6.51 8.64
C LEU A 148 -14.27 7.17 8.49
N ILE A 149 -14.13 8.15 7.62
CA ILE A 149 -12.90 8.92 7.45
C ILE A 149 -12.52 9.61 8.76
N LYS A 150 -13.45 10.29 9.42
CA LYS A 150 -13.19 10.96 10.70
C LYS A 150 -12.77 10.00 11.79
N GLU A 151 -13.47 8.88 11.92
CA GLU A 151 -13.18 7.85 12.93
C GLU A 151 -11.76 7.31 12.78
N VAL A 152 -11.38 6.93 11.56
CA VAL A 152 -10.03 6.40 11.29
C VAL A 152 -8.98 7.48 11.39
N TYR A 153 -9.27 8.71 10.96
CA TYR A 153 -8.35 9.83 11.09
C TYR A 153 -8.01 10.15 12.55
N ASN A 154 -8.98 10.05 13.44
CA ASN A 154 -8.79 10.29 14.87
C ASN A 154 -8.15 9.10 15.60
N ASP A 155 -8.22 7.91 15.02
CA ASP A 155 -7.52 6.73 15.54
C ASP A 155 -6.06 6.77 15.08
N LYS A 156 -5.16 7.13 15.99
CA LYS A 156 -3.72 7.28 15.72
C LYS A 156 -2.98 5.98 15.36
N LYS A 157 -3.69 4.89 15.08
CA LYS A 157 -3.13 3.55 14.81
C LYS A 157 -2.86 3.26 13.34
N LEU A 158 -2.79 4.27 12.50
CA LEU A 158 -2.41 4.12 11.10
C LEU A 158 -0.91 4.27 10.89
#